data_4a97add8bb153b2d44df561d210e9e23
#
_entry.id   4a97add8bb153b2d44df561d210e9e23
#
_cell.length_a   1.000
_cell.length_b   1.000
_cell.length_c   1.000
_cell.angle_alpha   90.00
_cell.angle_beta   90.00
_cell.angle_gamma   90.00
#
_symmetry.space_group_name_H-M   'P 1'
#
loop_
_entity.id
_entity.type
_entity.pdbx_description
1 polymer ?
#
loop_
_entity_poly.entity_id
_entity_poly.type
_entity_poly.pdbx_seq_one_letter_code
_entity_poly.pdbx_strand_id
1 'polypeptide(L)'
;MLNKDYKISPEKYNLYSRKNFTENPRIKSLPQKTIEAILTVSTVLPFRVNNYIIDNLIDWNNIPYDPIYRLTFPQPEMLDDQDFKKMNELLAKKASKDDITAAARKIQMNMNPHPANQLEMNIPEQRGKILNGMQHKYDETVLFFPRQGQTCHAYCTYCFRWAQFIGIDSIKFASRNTENLINYLQNHPEITDVLFTGGDPMFMQTKLLRRYIEPLLEQRPGNLSSIRIGTKSIAYWPYRFLTDNDSDDLMRMFDKIIANGFHLSIMSHFSHYRELETPAAQAAVKRILSTGAVVRCQAPVVQHINDDPDIWARMWKAQVKLGAIPYYMFVARNTGPNEYFNVPLEQTLNIFTEAYKQVSGLCRTVRGPSMSATPGKVIISGITEICGEKVFALKFIQSRNPEWTNQIFFARFDKKACWLNELKPAFGEKEFFFNEQDDFTCS
;
A
#
# COMPACT_ATOMS: atom_id res chain seq x y z
N MET A 1 7.41 31.45 -8.17
CA MET A 1 8.53 31.46 -9.17
C MET A 1 9.34 30.15 -9.12
N LEU A 2 8.77 29.00 -9.48
CA LEU A 2 9.47 27.69 -9.38
C LEU A 2 9.24 26.81 -10.63
N ASN A 3 9.14 27.41 -11.82
CA ASN A 3 8.83 26.65 -13.04
C ASN A 3 9.97 26.67 -14.09
N LYS A 4 11.24 26.93 -13.72
CA LYS A 4 12.32 27.09 -14.71
C LYS A 4 13.29 25.90 -14.85
N ASP A 5 13.36 24.95 -13.91
CA ASP A 5 14.43 23.95 -13.92
C ASP A 5 14.06 22.56 -14.48
N TYR A 6 12.80 22.28 -14.67
CA TYR A 6 12.36 21.02 -15.27
C TYR A 6 11.37 21.28 -16.41
N LYS A 7 11.87 21.29 -17.64
CA LYS A 7 11.01 21.25 -18.85
C LYS A 7 10.42 19.83 -19.00
N ILE A 8 9.48 19.46 -18.12
CA ILE A 8 8.71 18.24 -18.28
C ILE A 8 7.56 18.55 -19.24
N SER A 9 7.57 17.91 -20.38
CA SER A 9 6.47 18.03 -21.36
C SER A 9 5.22 17.37 -20.82
N PRO A 10 4.03 17.94 -21.03
CA PRO A 10 2.78 17.29 -20.72
C PRO A 10 2.66 15.93 -21.43
N GLU A 11 2.16 14.94 -20.71
CA GLU A 11 1.88 13.64 -21.29
C GLU A 11 0.41 13.29 -21.11
N LYS A 12 -0.20 12.68 -22.12
CA LYS A 12 -1.60 12.24 -22.06
C LYS A 12 -1.66 10.90 -21.33
N TYR A 13 -2.50 10.83 -20.31
CA TYR A 13 -2.75 9.59 -19.59
C TYR A 13 -3.51 8.59 -20.46
N ASN A 14 -2.90 7.45 -20.75
CA ASN A 14 -3.52 6.34 -21.45
C ASN A 14 -3.58 5.12 -20.53
N LEU A 15 -4.80 4.62 -20.32
CA LEU A 15 -5.08 3.51 -19.44
C LEU A 15 -5.20 2.21 -20.21
N TYR A 16 -4.49 1.17 -19.73
CA TYR A 16 -4.59 -0.20 -20.22
C TYR A 16 -5.11 -1.11 -19.12
N SER A 17 -6.06 -1.94 -19.46
CA SER A 17 -6.70 -2.92 -18.59
C SER A 17 -6.90 -4.23 -19.36
N ARG A 18 -7.46 -5.25 -18.72
CA ARG A 18 -7.82 -6.49 -19.40
C ARG A 18 -8.56 -6.30 -20.73
N LYS A 19 -9.30 -5.21 -20.90
CA LYS A 19 -10.13 -4.97 -22.08
C LYS A 19 -9.34 -4.49 -23.29
N ASN A 20 -8.25 -3.76 -23.08
CA ASN A 20 -7.57 -3.03 -24.15
C ASN A 20 -6.01 -3.05 -24.06
N PHE A 21 -5.43 -3.86 -23.18
CA PHE A 21 -3.98 -3.84 -23.00
C PHE A 21 -3.20 -4.25 -24.26
N THR A 22 -3.78 -5.12 -25.10
CA THR A 22 -3.19 -5.55 -26.37
C THR A 22 -3.22 -4.46 -27.47
N GLU A 23 -3.86 -3.32 -27.20
CA GLU A 23 -3.79 -2.16 -28.10
C GLU A 23 -2.41 -1.46 -28.01
N ASN A 24 -1.69 -1.64 -26.89
CA ASN A 24 -0.35 -1.11 -26.75
C ASN A 24 0.64 -1.93 -27.61
N PRO A 25 1.44 -1.28 -28.48
CA PRO A 25 2.34 -1.99 -29.39
C PRO A 25 3.38 -2.87 -28.68
N ARG A 26 3.94 -2.43 -27.56
CA ARG A 26 4.92 -3.20 -26.79
C ARG A 26 4.31 -4.47 -26.20
N ILE A 27 3.09 -4.37 -25.68
CA ILE A 27 2.37 -5.51 -25.13
C ILE A 27 1.93 -6.47 -26.24
N LYS A 28 1.47 -5.92 -27.37
CA LYS A 28 1.07 -6.71 -28.54
C LYS A 28 2.22 -7.56 -29.10
N SER A 29 3.46 -7.12 -28.95
CA SER A 29 4.65 -7.86 -29.39
C SER A 29 5.09 -8.98 -28.43
N LEU A 30 4.47 -9.12 -27.26
CA LEU A 30 4.76 -10.24 -26.35
C LEU A 30 4.36 -11.58 -26.97
N PRO A 31 5.00 -12.69 -26.56
CA PRO A 31 4.59 -14.02 -26.97
C PRO A 31 3.10 -14.27 -26.67
N GLN A 32 2.41 -14.94 -27.57
CA GLN A 32 0.96 -15.21 -27.42
C GLN A 32 0.65 -15.90 -26.08
N LYS A 33 1.48 -16.84 -25.63
CA LYS A 33 1.35 -17.50 -24.33
C LYS A 33 1.39 -16.52 -23.15
N THR A 34 2.20 -15.46 -23.23
CA THR A 34 2.27 -14.41 -22.19
C THR A 34 0.99 -13.56 -22.18
N ILE A 35 0.47 -13.22 -23.35
CA ILE A 35 -0.81 -12.50 -23.49
C ILE A 35 -1.96 -13.30 -22.90
N GLU A 36 -2.03 -14.60 -23.21
CA GLU A 36 -3.04 -15.51 -22.65
C GLU A 36 -2.92 -15.65 -21.13
N ALA A 37 -1.71 -15.73 -20.58
CA ALA A 37 -1.49 -15.76 -19.15
C ALA A 37 -1.99 -14.47 -18.46
N ILE A 38 -1.67 -13.30 -19.00
CA ILE A 38 -2.18 -12.02 -18.50
C ILE A 38 -3.71 -11.99 -18.54
N LEU A 39 -4.33 -12.44 -19.61
CA LEU A 39 -5.79 -12.53 -19.74
C LEU A 39 -6.41 -13.46 -18.70
N THR A 40 -5.80 -14.61 -18.48
CA THR A 40 -6.26 -15.62 -17.52
C THR A 40 -6.21 -15.09 -16.10
N VAL A 41 -5.06 -14.62 -15.66
CA VAL A 41 -4.87 -14.12 -14.29
C VAL A 41 -5.67 -12.84 -14.03
N SER A 42 -5.77 -11.93 -15.02
CA SER A 42 -6.56 -10.71 -14.91
C SER A 42 -8.09 -10.93 -14.90
N THR A 43 -8.54 -12.17 -15.05
CA THR A 43 -9.93 -12.57 -14.80
C THR A 43 -10.21 -12.72 -13.30
N VAL A 44 -9.21 -13.09 -12.55
CA VAL A 44 -9.27 -13.32 -11.10
C VAL A 44 -8.77 -12.11 -10.32
N LEU A 45 -7.61 -11.58 -10.68
CA LEU A 45 -6.96 -10.45 -10.02
C LEU A 45 -7.16 -9.14 -10.80
N PRO A 46 -7.20 -7.98 -10.13
CA PRO A 46 -7.35 -6.69 -10.82
C PRO A 46 -6.10 -6.38 -11.63
N PHE A 47 -6.29 -5.92 -12.87
CA PHE A 47 -5.22 -5.49 -13.75
C PHE A 47 -5.50 -4.11 -14.33
N ARG A 48 -4.53 -3.21 -14.15
CA ARG A 48 -4.51 -1.87 -14.69
C ARG A 48 -3.07 -1.37 -14.76
N VAL A 49 -2.68 -0.85 -15.91
CA VAL A 49 -1.38 -0.19 -16.15
C VAL A 49 -1.57 1.01 -17.05
N ASN A 50 -0.63 1.94 -17.08
CA ASN A 50 -0.68 3.11 -17.96
C ASN A 50 0.58 3.24 -18.83
N ASN A 51 0.51 4.15 -19.81
CA ASN A 51 1.61 4.41 -20.74
C ASN A 51 2.92 4.81 -20.02
N TYR A 52 2.86 5.64 -18.99
CA TYR A 52 4.07 6.07 -18.29
C TYR A 52 4.86 4.89 -17.72
N ILE A 53 4.20 3.93 -17.10
CA ILE A 53 4.87 2.73 -16.57
C ILE A 53 5.46 1.89 -17.69
N ILE A 54 4.68 1.68 -18.76
CA ILE A 54 5.07 0.89 -19.93
C ILE A 54 6.30 1.48 -20.62
N ASP A 55 6.33 2.80 -20.78
CA ASP A 55 7.34 3.48 -21.60
C ASP A 55 8.58 3.91 -20.80
N ASN A 56 8.44 4.16 -19.48
CA ASN A 56 9.52 4.75 -18.69
C ASN A 56 10.08 3.86 -17.58
N LEU A 57 9.34 2.84 -17.11
CA LEU A 57 9.73 2.06 -15.93
C LEU A 57 10.07 0.60 -16.23
N ILE A 58 9.44 -0.03 -17.20
CA ILE A 58 9.64 -1.44 -17.54
C ILE A 58 10.86 -1.59 -18.44
N ASP A 59 11.77 -2.50 -18.09
CA ASP A 59 12.82 -2.98 -18.99
C ASP A 59 12.28 -4.17 -19.81
N TRP A 60 11.86 -3.88 -21.03
CA TRP A 60 11.27 -4.85 -21.94
C TRP A 60 12.26 -5.93 -22.42
N ASN A 61 13.57 -5.70 -22.26
CA ASN A 61 14.59 -6.71 -22.60
C ASN A 61 14.74 -7.78 -21.52
N ASN A 62 14.19 -7.51 -20.30
CA ASN A 62 14.29 -8.43 -19.16
C ASN A 62 12.93 -9.09 -18.80
N ILE A 63 11.99 -9.16 -19.75
CA ILE A 63 10.71 -9.84 -19.53
C ILE A 63 10.91 -11.37 -19.57
N PRO A 64 10.32 -12.16 -18.64
CA PRO A 64 9.35 -11.79 -17.59
C PRO A 64 9.97 -11.43 -16.23
N TYR A 65 11.28 -11.25 -16.13
CA TYR A 65 12.00 -11.09 -14.86
C TYR A 65 12.11 -9.63 -14.39
N ASP A 66 11.72 -8.66 -15.21
CA ASP A 66 11.75 -7.26 -14.83
C ASP A 66 10.87 -6.99 -13.59
N PRO A 67 11.39 -6.38 -12.51
CA PRO A 67 10.64 -6.18 -11.27
C PRO A 67 9.44 -5.25 -11.44
N ILE A 68 9.49 -4.24 -12.32
CA ILE A 68 8.36 -3.34 -12.56
C ILE A 68 7.30 -4.01 -13.42
N TYR A 69 7.71 -4.90 -14.35
CA TYR A 69 6.77 -5.72 -15.08
C TYR A 69 6.01 -6.64 -14.11
N ARG A 70 6.71 -7.36 -13.23
CA ARG A 70 6.08 -8.23 -12.21
C ARG A 70 5.23 -7.43 -11.21
N LEU A 71 5.62 -6.21 -10.90
CA LEU A 71 4.87 -5.29 -10.05
C LEU A 71 3.52 -4.88 -10.66
N THR A 72 3.42 -4.83 -11.99
CA THR A 72 2.27 -4.20 -12.68
C THR A 72 1.54 -5.12 -13.65
N PHE A 73 2.14 -6.23 -14.06
CA PHE A 73 1.53 -7.23 -14.95
C PHE A 73 1.30 -8.55 -14.23
N PRO A 74 0.10 -9.12 -14.33
CA PRO A 74 -0.21 -10.43 -13.77
C PRO A 74 0.71 -11.52 -14.34
N GLN A 75 1.21 -12.39 -13.46
CA GLN A 75 2.02 -13.56 -13.82
C GLN A 75 1.23 -14.85 -13.60
N PRO A 76 1.45 -15.92 -14.38
CA PRO A 76 0.70 -17.17 -14.23
C PRO A 76 0.83 -17.76 -12.82
N GLU A 77 2.01 -17.65 -12.20
CA GLU A 77 2.31 -18.19 -10.87
C GLU A 77 1.61 -17.44 -9.73
N MET A 78 0.87 -16.36 -10.02
CA MET A 78 0.00 -15.68 -9.06
C MET A 78 -1.31 -16.43 -8.77
N LEU A 79 -1.61 -17.46 -9.54
CA LEU A 79 -2.63 -18.46 -9.26
C LEU A 79 -1.93 -19.81 -9.04
N ASP A 80 -2.53 -20.69 -8.24
CA ASP A 80 -2.05 -22.05 -8.24
C ASP A 80 -2.28 -22.75 -9.60
N ASP A 81 -1.53 -23.81 -9.87
CA ASP A 81 -1.54 -24.48 -11.17
C ASP A 81 -2.93 -25.00 -11.58
N GLN A 82 -3.73 -25.46 -10.61
CA GLN A 82 -5.06 -26.00 -10.87
C GLN A 82 -6.04 -24.88 -11.21
N ASP A 83 -6.00 -23.78 -10.46
CA ASP A 83 -6.84 -22.62 -10.68
C ASP A 83 -6.48 -21.90 -11.98
N PHE A 84 -5.18 -21.75 -12.28
CA PHE A 84 -4.72 -21.21 -13.56
C PHE A 84 -5.21 -22.06 -14.74
N LYS A 85 -5.00 -23.37 -14.69
CA LYS A 85 -5.42 -24.32 -15.73
C LYS A 85 -6.94 -24.26 -15.95
N LYS A 86 -7.72 -24.30 -14.86
CA LYS A 86 -9.18 -24.21 -14.91
C LYS A 86 -9.66 -22.93 -15.55
N MET A 87 -9.11 -21.77 -15.16
CA MET A 87 -9.49 -20.49 -15.73
C MET A 87 -9.11 -20.38 -17.20
N ASN A 88 -7.91 -20.86 -17.57
CA ASN A 88 -7.44 -20.87 -18.95
C ASN A 88 -8.33 -21.74 -19.85
N GLU A 89 -8.74 -22.93 -19.38
CA GLU A 89 -9.68 -23.80 -20.11
C GLU A 89 -11.05 -23.15 -20.32
N LEU A 90 -11.60 -22.49 -19.29
CA LEU A 90 -12.89 -21.78 -19.42
C LEU A 90 -12.81 -20.66 -20.47
N LEU A 91 -11.71 -19.93 -20.49
CA LEU A 91 -11.50 -18.86 -21.48
C LEU A 91 -11.30 -19.43 -22.90
N ALA A 92 -10.51 -20.50 -23.05
CA ALA A 92 -10.25 -21.17 -24.33
C ALA A 92 -11.55 -21.74 -24.94
N LYS A 93 -12.40 -22.34 -24.10
CA LYS A 93 -13.72 -22.87 -24.51
C LYS A 93 -14.78 -21.79 -24.72
N LYS A 94 -14.45 -20.49 -24.49
CA LYS A 94 -15.40 -19.36 -24.52
C LYS A 94 -16.63 -19.64 -23.65
N ALA A 95 -16.42 -20.18 -22.44
CA ALA A 95 -17.49 -20.48 -21.49
C ALA A 95 -18.34 -19.24 -21.18
N SER A 96 -19.53 -19.42 -20.62
CA SER A 96 -20.43 -18.33 -20.29
C SER A 96 -19.77 -17.32 -19.33
N LYS A 97 -20.16 -16.05 -19.39
CA LYS A 97 -19.66 -15.02 -18.47
C LYS A 97 -19.94 -15.40 -17.01
N ASP A 98 -21.07 -16.07 -16.76
CA ASP A 98 -21.47 -16.47 -15.41
C ASP A 98 -20.58 -17.61 -14.88
N ASP A 99 -20.24 -18.60 -15.70
CA ASP A 99 -19.33 -19.67 -15.32
C ASP A 99 -17.93 -19.16 -15.03
N ILE A 100 -17.42 -18.26 -15.89
CA ILE A 100 -16.11 -17.62 -15.68
C ILE A 100 -16.13 -16.79 -14.39
N THR A 101 -17.19 -16.02 -14.15
CA THR A 101 -17.31 -15.20 -12.94
C THR A 101 -17.42 -16.06 -11.69
N ALA A 102 -18.21 -17.13 -11.71
CA ALA A 102 -18.36 -18.05 -10.59
C ALA A 102 -17.02 -18.74 -10.24
N ALA A 103 -16.28 -19.22 -11.25
CA ALA A 103 -14.96 -19.80 -11.05
C ALA A 103 -13.97 -18.78 -10.46
N ALA A 104 -13.90 -17.57 -11.00
CA ALA A 104 -13.05 -16.51 -10.49
C ALA A 104 -13.40 -16.14 -9.04
N ARG A 105 -14.71 -16.07 -8.69
CA ARG A 105 -15.16 -15.80 -7.31
C ARG A 105 -14.69 -16.85 -6.32
N LYS A 106 -14.77 -18.13 -6.69
CA LYS A 106 -14.28 -19.20 -5.83
C LYS A 106 -12.79 -19.05 -5.52
N ILE A 107 -11.98 -18.76 -6.53
CA ILE A 107 -10.53 -18.52 -6.37
C ILE A 107 -10.29 -17.27 -5.49
N GLN A 108 -11.00 -16.18 -5.76
CA GLN A 108 -10.88 -14.93 -5.01
C GLN A 108 -11.18 -15.09 -3.52
N MET A 109 -12.16 -15.90 -3.15
CA MET A 109 -12.50 -16.15 -1.74
C MET A 109 -11.43 -16.94 -1.01
N ASN A 110 -10.70 -17.82 -1.71
CA ASN A 110 -9.56 -18.54 -1.14
C ASN A 110 -8.32 -17.67 -0.91
N MET A 111 -8.24 -16.49 -1.53
CA MET A 111 -7.11 -15.56 -1.45
C MET A 111 -7.17 -14.58 -0.26
N ASN A 112 -7.93 -14.89 0.80
CA ASN A 112 -8.07 -14.03 1.98
C ASN A 112 -8.39 -12.56 1.63
N PRO A 113 -9.59 -12.26 1.09
CA PRO A 113 -9.95 -10.90 0.66
C PRO A 113 -10.10 -9.90 1.81
N HIS A 114 -10.12 -10.36 3.06
CA HIS A 114 -10.31 -9.57 4.28
C HIS A 114 -9.18 -9.82 5.32
N PRO A 115 -7.91 -9.49 5.00
CA PRO A 115 -6.81 -9.78 5.91
C PRO A 115 -6.97 -9.02 7.24
N ALA A 116 -6.69 -9.70 8.36
CA ALA A 116 -6.70 -9.15 9.71
C ALA A 116 -8.05 -8.55 10.16
N ASN A 117 -9.17 -9.09 9.69
CA ASN A 117 -10.55 -8.71 10.05
C ASN A 117 -10.82 -7.19 10.03
N GLN A 118 -10.17 -6.47 9.11
CA GLN A 118 -10.18 -5.00 9.08
C GLN A 118 -11.57 -4.39 8.91
N LEU A 119 -12.50 -5.10 8.26
CA LEU A 119 -13.86 -4.62 8.04
C LEU A 119 -14.78 -4.85 9.24
N GLU A 120 -14.35 -5.62 10.23
CA GLU A 120 -15.13 -5.90 11.44
C GLU A 120 -14.56 -5.15 12.64
N MET A 121 -13.24 -5.24 12.83
CA MET A 121 -12.59 -4.76 14.06
C MET A 121 -12.16 -3.28 14.03
N ASN A 122 -12.08 -2.65 12.86
CA ASN A 122 -11.51 -1.29 12.76
C ASN A 122 -12.54 -0.23 12.36
N ILE A 123 -13.77 -0.61 12.02
CA ILE A 123 -14.79 0.36 11.62
C ILE A 123 -15.37 0.98 12.88
N PRO A 124 -15.26 2.30 13.07
CA PRO A 124 -15.82 2.94 14.24
C PRO A 124 -17.34 3.01 14.16
N GLU A 125 -17.97 3.03 15.31
CA GLU A 125 -19.39 3.26 15.49
C GLU A 125 -19.61 4.57 16.26
N GLN A 126 -20.66 5.31 15.94
CA GLN A 126 -21.05 6.51 16.67
C GLN A 126 -22.59 6.58 16.77
N ARG A 127 -23.11 6.64 17.98
CA ARG A 127 -24.55 6.71 18.27
C ARG A 127 -25.37 5.60 17.60
N GLY A 128 -24.88 4.36 17.66
CA GLY A 128 -25.52 3.20 17.04
C GLY A 128 -25.40 3.14 15.51
N LYS A 129 -24.56 3.99 14.90
CA LYS A 129 -24.35 4.01 13.45
C LYS A 129 -22.92 3.64 13.09
N ILE A 130 -22.77 2.59 12.31
CA ILE A 130 -21.48 2.18 11.72
C ILE A 130 -21.00 3.23 10.72
N LEU A 131 -19.77 3.72 10.88
CA LEU A 131 -19.17 4.74 10.05
C LEU A 131 -18.37 4.13 8.89
N ASN A 132 -19.07 3.58 7.90
CA ASN A 132 -18.44 2.97 6.72
C ASN A 132 -17.49 3.93 6.01
N GLY A 133 -16.32 3.41 5.60
CA GLY A 133 -15.27 4.20 4.96
C GLY A 133 -14.37 4.95 5.94
N MET A 134 -14.43 4.59 7.21
CA MET A 134 -13.50 5.01 8.25
C MET A 134 -12.92 3.80 8.97
N GLN A 135 -11.65 3.89 9.38
CA GLN A 135 -11.01 2.91 10.26
C GLN A 135 -10.28 3.63 11.39
N HIS A 136 -10.56 3.23 12.61
CA HIS A 136 -9.90 3.72 13.82
C HIS A 136 -9.35 2.51 14.57
N LYS A 137 -8.04 2.33 14.54
CA LYS A 137 -7.34 1.21 15.16
C LYS A 137 -6.39 1.65 16.27
N TYR A 138 -5.84 2.83 16.15
CA TYR A 138 -4.88 3.44 17.08
C TYR A 138 -5.44 4.79 17.50
N ASP A 139 -5.42 5.08 18.78
CA ASP A 139 -6.10 6.23 19.39
C ASP A 139 -5.84 7.55 18.67
N GLU A 140 -4.61 7.80 18.20
CA GLU A 140 -4.25 9.09 17.63
C GLU A 140 -4.55 9.21 16.12
N THR A 141 -4.96 8.12 15.44
CA THR A 141 -5.04 8.11 13.98
C THR A 141 -6.30 7.48 13.44
N VAL A 142 -7.07 8.24 12.67
CA VAL A 142 -8.18 7.72 11.86
C VAL A 142 -7.81 7.67 10.38
N LEU A 143 -8.20 6.57 9.71
CA LEU A 143 -8.11 6.42 8.26
C LEU A 143 -9.45 6.77 7.64
N PHE A 144 -9.42 7.55 6.56
CA PHE A 144 -10.59 7.89 5.78
C PHE A 144 -10.44 7.43 4.32
N PHE A 145 -11.46 6.78 3.79
CA PHE A 145 -11.48 6.15 2.48
C PHE A 145 -12.45 6.90 1.55
N PRO A 146 -12.02 7.97 0.85
CA PRO A 146 -12.89 8.73 -0.03
C PRO A 146 -13.37 7.86 -1.20
N ARG A 147 -14.67 7.86 -1.47
CA ARG A 147 -15.27 6.96 -2.47
C ARG A 147 -14.69 7.15 -3.88
N GLN A 148 -14.44 8.40 -4.28
CA GLN A 148 -13.90 8.69 -5.60
C GLN A 148 -12.41 8.33 -5.74
N GLY A 149 -11.70 8.17 -4.62
CA GLY A 149 -10.30 7.74 -4.55
C GLY A 149 -10.10 6.23 -4.47
N GLN A 150 -11.15 5.40 -4.69
CA GLN A 150 -11.04 3.95 -4.60
C GLN A 150 -10.59 3.31 -5.93
N THR A 151 -9.61 3.92 -6.58
CA THR A 151 -8.90 3.38 -7.75
C THR A 151 -7.50 3.97 -7.78
N CYS A 152 -6.61 3.46 -8.66
CA CYS A 152 -5.23 3.91 -8.78
C CYS A 152 -4.89 4.17 -10.25
N HIS A 153 -3.78 4.88 -10.53
CA HIS A 153 -3.26 5.07 -11.87
C HIS A 153 -2.75 3.77 -12.51
N ALA A 154 -2.30 2.81 -11.68
CA ALA A 154 -2.07 1.42 -12.03
C ALA A 154 -2.24 0.56 -10.78
N TYR A 155 -2.47 -0.75 -10.93
CA TYR A 155 -2.59 -1.65 -9.78
C TYR A 155 -1.27 -2.41 -9.55
N CYS A 156 -0.81 -2.42 -8.30
CA CYS A 156 0.26 -3.33 -7.87
C CYS A 156 -0.30 -4.76 -7.83
N THR A 157 0.41 -5.71 -8.36
CA THR A 157 0.00 -7.12 -8.39
C THR A 157 -0.10 -7.75 -6.99
N TYR A 158 0.69 -7.24 -6.02
CA TYR A 158 0.65 -7.64 -4.61
C TYR A 158 -0.28 -6.78 -3.73
N CYS A 159 -1.15 -5.96 -4.33
CA CYS A 159 -1.97 -5.00 -3.58
C CYS A 159 -2.82 -5.69 -2.52
N PHE A 160 -2.60 -5.39 -1.23
CA PHE A 160 -3.41 -5.97 -0.13
C PHE A 160 -4.88 -5.51 -0.14
N ARG A 161 -5.21 -4.49 -0.94
CA ARG A 161 -6.57 -4.00 -1.16
C ARG A 161 -7.17 -4.48 -2.48
N TRP A 162 -6.58 -5.47 -3.12
CA TRP A 162 -7.00 -6.00 -4.41
C TRP A 162 -8.50 -6.30 -4.47
N ALA A 163 -9.08 -6.79 -3.37
CA ALA A 163 -10.49 -7.13 -3.25
C ALA A 163 -11.43 -5.94 -3.51
N GLN A 164 -10.99 -4.70 -3.24
CA GLN A 164 -11.77 -3.49 -3.50
C GLN A 164 -11.98 -3.20 -5.00
N PHE A 165 -11.15 -3.81 -5.87
CA PHE A 165 -11.13 -3.52 -7.30
C PHE A 165 -11.80 -4.59 -8.16
N ILE A 166 -12.25 -5.70 -7.57
CA ILE A 166 -12.85 -6.84 -8.30
C ILE A 166 -14.38 -6.80 -8.39
N GLY A 167 -15.01 -5.70 -7.97
CA GLY A 167 -16.44 -5.45 -8.18
C GLY A 167 -17.39 -6.27 -7.29
N ILE A 168 -16.97 -6.70 -6.10
CA ILE A 168 -17.85 -7.31 -5.09
C ILE A 168 -18.38 -6.20 -4.19
N ASP A 169 -19.70 -5.98 -4.18
CA ASP A 169 -20.29 -4.87 -3.42
C ASP A 169 -20.14 -5.03 -1.90
N SER A 170 -20.25 -6.25 -1.37
CA SER A 170 -20.07 -6.54 0.05
C SER A 170 -18.65 -6.26 0.60
N ILE A 171 -17.67 -6.14 -0.29
CA ILE A 171 -16.26 -5.85 0.06
C ILE A 171 -15.95 -4.35 -0.07
N LYS A 172 -16.80 -3.57 -0.75
CA LYS A 172 -16.55 -2.14 -0.97
C LYS A 172 -16.60 -1.36 0.33
N PHE A 173 -15.50 -0.68 0.62
CA PHE A 173 -15.32 0.09 1.82
C PHE A 173 -14.89 1.53 1.48
N ALA A 174 -15.82 2.48 1.56
CA ALA A 174 -15.55 3.88 1.24
C ALA A 174 -16.69 4.81 1.69
N SER A 175 -16.38 6.09 1.95
CA SER A 175 -17.35 7.12 2.33
C SER A 175 -17.38 8.30 1.36
N ARG A 176 -18.53 8.95 1.26
CA ARG A 176 -18.70 10.28 0.65
C ARG A 176 -18.95 11.35 1.72
N ASN A 177 -19.17 10.94 2.96
CA ASN A 177 -19.66 11.80 4.01
C ASN A 177 -18.50 12.32 4.88
N THR A 178 -18.06 13.54 4.60
CA THR A 178 -17.04 14.23 5.38
C THR A 178 -17.60 14.72 6.73
N GLU A 179 -18.89 14.98 6.82
CA GLU A 179 -19.54 15.42 8.04
C GLU A 179 -19.45 14.35 9.14
N ASN A 180 -19.62 13.06 8.78
CA ASN A 180 -19.39 11.96 9.73
C ASN A 180 -17.94 11.96 10.25
N LEU A 181 -16.95 12.22 9.38
CA LEU A 181 -15.56 12.34 9.82
C LEU A 181 -15.37 13.49 10.80
N ILE A 182 -15.90 14.65 10.49
CA ILE A 182 -15.77 15.85 11.34
C ILE A 182 -16.43 15.62 12.70
N ASN A 183 -17.67 15.12 12.70
CA ASN A 183 -18.39 14.81 13.94
C ASN A 183 -17.65 13.74 14.76
N TYR A 184 -17.05 12.77 14.12
CA TYR A 184 -16.24 11.76 14.80
C TYR A 184 -15.01 12.39 15.47
N LEU A 185 -14.24 13.21 14.73
CA LEU A 185 -13.06 13.91 15.25
C LEU A 185 -13.40 14.87 16.40
N GLN A 186 -14.57 15.51 16.38
CA GLN A 186 -15.02 16.40 17.47
C GLN A 186 -15.30 15.64 18.77
N ASN A 187 -15.74 14.38 18.67
CA ASN A 187 -16.03 13.54 19.82
C ASN A 187 -14.83 12.68 20.28
N HIS A 188 -13.73 12.70 19.53
CA HIS A 188 -12.51 11.94 19.78
C HIS A 188 -11.29 12.85 19.81
N PRO A 189 -11.08 13.60 20.92
CA PRO A 189 -9.98 14.57 21.04
C PRO A 189 -8.57 13.92 21.05
N GLU A 190 -8.48 12.63 21.27
CA GLU A 190 -7.25 11.85 21.16
C GLU A 190 -6.74 11.74 19.72
N ILE A 191 -7.61 11.91 18.72
CA ILE A 191 -7.23 11.86 17.31
C ILE A 191 -6.55 13.15 16.89
N THR A 192 -5.28 13.07 16.55
CA THR A 192 -4.46 14.19 16.09
C THR A 192 -4.13 14.11 14.60
N ASP A 193 -4.47 12.99 13.94
CA ASP A 193 -3.98 12.65 12.62
C ASP A 193 -5.03 11.92 11.77
N VAL A 194 -5.31 12.43 10.58
CA VAL A 194 -6.19 11.81 9.59
C VAL A 194 -5.39 11.35 8.40
N LEU A 195 -5.49 10.06 8.03
CA LEU A 195 -4.90 9.51 6.81
C LEU A 195 -5.96 9.27 5.74
N PHE A 196 -5.98 10.08 4.70
CA PHE A 196 -6.73 9.79 3.46
C PHE A 196 -6.03 8.68 2.69
N THR A 197 -6.76 7.60 2.40
CA THR A 197 -6.23 6.40 1.77
C THR A 197 -7.31 5.67 0.96
N GLY A 198 -7.03 4.49 0.44
CA GLY A 198 -8.01 3.71 -0.33
C GLY A 198 -7.36 2.97 -1.48
N GLY A 199 -7.81 3.24 -2.71
CA GLY A 199 -7.02 3.00 -3.90
C GLY A 199 -5.87 3.99 -3.91
N ASP A 200 -6.11 5.16 -4.49
CA ASP A 200 -5.16 6.29 -4.44
C ASP A 200 -5.94 7.61 -4.42
N PRO A 201 -5.93 8.38 -3.33
CA PRO A 201 -6.61 9.67 -3.26
C PRO A 201 -6.13 10.68 -4.31
N MET A 202 -4.87 10.58 -4.77
CA MET A 202 -4.33 11.46 -5.82
C MET A 202 -4.87 11.14 -7.22
N PHE A 203 -5.57 10.02 -7.40
CA PHE A 203 -6.33 9.74 -8.62
C PHE A 203 -7.53 10.70 -8.79
N MET A 204 -8.04 11.25 -7.70
CA MET A 204 -9.12 12.23 -7.75
C MET A 204 -8.66 13.56 -8.35
N GLN A 205 -9.55 14.21 -9.10
CA GLN A 205 -9.37 15.61 -9.43
C GLN A 205 -9.35 16.46 -8.14
N THR A 206 -8.58 17.54 -8.14
CA THR A 206 -8.40 18.43 -6.98
C THR A 206 -9.73 18.93 -6.43
N LYS A 207 -10.68 19.30 -7.29
CA LYS A 207 -12.03 19.71 -6.87
C LYS A 207 -12.79 18.68 -6.02
N LEU A 208 -12.53 17.38 -6.26
CA LEU A 208 -13.15 16.31 -5.49
C LEU A 208 -12.41 16.12 -4.15
N LEU A 209 -11.08 16.19 -4.16
CA LEU A 209 -10.27 16.10 -2.96
C LEU A 209 -10.57 17.26 -1.99
N ARG A 210 -10.75 18.47 -2.51
CA ARG A 210 -11.17 19.66 -1.72
C ARG A 210 -12.43 19.43 -0.91
N ARG A 211 -13.41 18.71 -1.44
CA ARG A 211 -14.66 18.41 -0.72
C ARG A 211 -14.44 17.66 0.60
N TYR A 212 -13.33 16.93 0.70
CA TYR A 212 -12.96 16.20 1.91
C TYR A 212 -12.01 17.00 2.81
N ILE A 213 -11.14 17.82 2.22
CA ILE A 213 -10.10 18.53 2.97
C ILE A 213 -10.60 19.89 3.48
N GLU A 214 -11.29 20.70 2.66
CA GLU A 214 -11.69 22.07 3.04
C GLU A 214 -12.56 22.11 4.31
N PRO A 215 -13.55 21.23 4.52
CA PRO A 215 -14.30 21.23 5.76
C PRO A 215 -13.45 20.99 7.01
N LEU A 216 -12.36 20.21 6.91
CA LEU A 216 -11.41 20.03 8.03
C LEU A 216 -10.65 21.32 8.34
N LEU A 217 -10.27 22.08 7.30
CA LEU A 217 -9.57 23.35 7.47
C LEU A 217 -10.48 24.44 8.07
N GLU A 218 -11.74 24.45 7.67
CA GLU A 218 -12.74 25.44 8.13
C GLU A 218 -13.20 25.17 9.55
N GLN A 219 -13.52 23.93 9.89
CA GLN A 219 -14.12 23.56 11.16
C GLN A 219 -13.10 23.21 12.24
N ARG A 220 -11.86 22.86 11.86
CA ARG A 220 -10.77 22.48 12.79
C ARG A 220 -11.24 21.52 13.90
N PRO A 221 -11.74 20.33 13.55
CA PRO A 221 -12.37 19.45 14.52
C PRO A 221 -11.36 18.87 15.51
N GLY A 222 -11.71 18.90 16.79
CA GLY A 222 -10.92 18.31 17.87
C GLY A 222 -9.48 18.85 17.96
N ASN A 223 -8.54 17.93 18.15
CA ASN A 223 -7.09 18.21 18.23
C ASN A 223 -6.36 17.88 16.92
N LEU A 224 -7.07 17.79 15.81
CA LEU A 224 -6.48 17.47 14.52
C LEU A 224 -5.36 18.45 14.15
N SER A 225 -4.15 17.95 14.00
CA SER A 225 -2.95 18.74 13.66
C SER A 225 -2.28 18.26 12.39
N SER A 226 -2.57 17.03 11.96
CA SER A 226 -1.89 16.40 10.83
C SER A 226 -2.87 15.82 9.81
N ILE A 227 -2.59 16.07 8.54
CA ILE A 227 -3.30 15.47 7.40
C ILE A 227 -2.28 14.67 6.61
N ARG A 228 -2.57 13.38 6.41
CA ARG A 228 -1.75 12.51 5.58
C ARG A 228 -2.53 12.05 4.35
N ILE A 229 -1.84 11.90 3.23
CA ILE A 229 -2.42 11.40 1.99
C ILE A 229 -1.56 10.25 1.48
N GLY A 230 -2.11 9.05 1.48
CA GLY A 230 -1.45 7.84 0.97
C GLY A 230 -1.55 7.78 -0.55
N THR A 231 -0.41 7.66 -1.25
CA THR A 231 -0.41 7.64 -2.71
C THR A 231 0.76 6.86 -3.30
N LYS A 232 0.55 6.28 -4.47
CA LYS A 232 1.59 5.77 -5.36
C LYS A 232 1.68 6.56 -6.66
N SER A 233 0.94 7.67 -6.76
CA SER A 233 0.88 8.46 -8.00
C SER A 233 2.22 9.10 -8.37
N ILE A 234 3.11 9.40 -7.40
CA ILE A 234 4.46 9.89 -7.72
C ILE A 234 5.24 8.85 -8.54
N ALA A 235 5.09 7.56 -8.20
CA ALA A 235 5.71 6.46 -8.92
C ALA A 235 4.98 6.09 -10.22
N TYR A 236 3.64 6.18 -10.23
CA TYR A 236 2.84 5.63 -11.32
C TYR A 236 2.29 6.65 -12.31
N TRP A 237 2.17 7.90 -11.91
CA TRP A 237 1.74 9.03 -12.74
C TRP A 237 2.22 10.35 -12.15
N PRO A 238 3.53 10.68 -12.22
CA PRO A 238 4.08 11.91 -11.64
C PRO A 238 3.50 13.18 -12.26
N TYR A 239 2.97 13.10 -13.48
CA TYR A 239 2.30 14.22 -14.17
C TYR A 239 1.08 14.74 -13.40
N ARG A 240 0.49 13.93 -12.50
CA ARG A 240 -0.53 14.37 -11.55
C ARG A 240 -0.10 15.59 -10.74
N PHE A 241 1.18 15.69 -10.46
CA PHE A 241 1.76 16.78 -9.68
C PHE A 241 2.44 17.84 -10.55
N LEU A 242 2.54 17.63 -11.86
CA LEU A 242 3.36 18.46 -12.75
C LEU A 242 2.52 19.17 -13.81
N THR A 243 1.81 18.40 -14.63
CA THR A 243 1.22 18.90 -15.89
C THR A 243 -0.23 18.49 -16.11
N ASP A 244 -0.85 17.68 -15.26
CA ASP A 244 -2.29 17.45 -15.30
C ASP A 244 -3.04 18.79 -15.16
N ASN A 245 -4.18 18.93 -15.80
CA ASN A 245 -4.90 20.20 -15.94
C ASN A 245 -5.18 20.92 -14.61
N ASP A 246 -5.26 20.20 -13.49
CA ASP A 246 -5.52 20.72 -12.16
C ASP A 246 -4.31 20.58 -11.21
N SER A 247 -3.10 20.33 -11.75
CA SER A 247 -1.88 20.14 -10.95
C SER A 247 -1.49 21.38 -10.15
N ASP A 248 -1.64 22.58 -10.73
CA ASP A 248 -1.39 23.85 -10.02
C ASP A 248 -2.41 24.07 -8.90
N ASP A 249 -3.66 23.70 -9.14
CA ASP A 249 -4.71 23.77 -8.14
C ASP A 249 -4.47 22.79 -6.98
N LEU A 250 -3.92 21.63 -7.27
CA LEU A 250 -3.48 20.65 -6.25
C LEU A 250 -2.37 21.25 -5.37
N MET A 251 -1.37 21.89 -5.96
CA MET A 251 -0.30 22.53 -5.19
C MET A 251 -0.84 23.68 -4.32
N ARG A 252 -1.71 24.54 -4.86
CA ARG A 252 -2.39 25.58 -4.06
C ARG A 252 -3.20 25.00 -2.89
N MET A 253 -3.80 23.81 -3.07
CA MET A 253 -4.49 23.14 -1.96
C MET A 253 -3.49 22.68 -0.89
N PHE A 254 -2.32 22.17 -1.26
CA PHE A 254 -1.27 21.81 -0.30
C PHE A 254 -0.75 23.02 0.46
N ASP A 255 -0.48 24.13 -0.23
CA ASP A 255 -0.12 25.41 0.38
C ASP A 255 -1.21 25.87 1.37
N LYS A 256 -2.50 25.76 0.99
CA LYS A 256 -3.64 26.13 1.85
C LYS A 256 -3.69 25.29 3.13
N ILE A 257 -3.46 23.97 3.06
CA ILE A 257 -3.42 23.09 4.23
C ILE A 257 -2.34 23.55 5.21
N ILE A 258 -1.15 23.82 4.71
CA ILE A 258 0.02 24.23 5.51
C ILE A 258 -0.18 25.65 6.08
N ALA A 259 -0.67 26.58 5.27
CA ALA A 259 -0.98 27.94 5.71
C ALA A 259 -2.06 28.00 6.81
N ASN A 260 -2.92 26.98 6.89
CA ASN A 260 -3.88 26.79 7.97
C ASN A 260 -3.27 26.15 9.23
N GLY A 261 -1.97 25.88 9.25
CA GLY A 261 -1.25 25.35 10.42
C GLY A 261 -1.28 23.84 10.55
N PHE A 262 -1.78 23.09 9.54
CA PHE A 262 -1.74 21.65 9.56
C PHE A 262 -0.40 21.11 9.02
N HIS A 263 0.12 20.05 9.62
CA HIS A 263 1.19 19.28 9.04
C HIS A 263 0.66 18.41 7.90
N LEU A 264 1.12 18.66 6.66
CA LEU A 264 0.77 17.82 5.52
C LEU A 264 1.87 16.81 5.23
N SER A 265 1.54 15.53 5.23
CA SER A 265 2.47 14.46 4.86
C SER A 265 1.92 13.61 3.71
N ILE A 266 2.67 13.56 2.61
CA ILE A 266 2.41 12.67 1.49
C ILE A 266 3.07 11.32 1.78
N MET A 267 2.26 10.31 2.05
CA MET A 267 2.69 8.94 2.34
C MET A 267 2.93 8.21 1.02
N SER A 268 4.12 8.39 0.46
CA SER A 268 4.47 7.90 -0.87
C SER A 268 4.87 6.44 -0.84
N HIS A 269 4.32 5.68 -1.78
CA HIS A 269 4.65 4.27 -1.94
C HIS A 269 5.63 4.09 -3.11
N PHE A 270 6.84 3.60 -2.81
CA PHE A 270 7.84 3.21 -3.80
C PHE A 270 8.27 1.77 -3.53
N SER A 271 8.11 0.90 -4.52
CA SER A 271 8.45 -0.53 -4.41
C SER A 271 9.84 -0.85 -4.93
N HIS A 272 10.39 0.03 -5.79
CA HIS A 272 11.69 -0.15 -6.42
C HIS A 272 12.36 1.20 -6.68
N TYR A 273 13.71 1.28 -6.60
CA TYR A 273 14.45 2.54 -6.78
C TYR A 273 14.26 3.16 -8.18
N ARG A 274 14.01 2.35 -9.22
CA ARG A 274 13.74 2.87 -10.57
C ARG A 274 12.54 3.80 -10.65
N GLU A 275 11.55 3.63 -9.78
CA GLU A 275 10.41 4.53 -9.67
C GLU A 275 10.81 5.97 -9.26
N LEU A 276 12.02 6.15 -8.71
CA LEU A 276 12.60 7.45 -8.30
C LEU A 276 13.63 7.99 -9.28
N GLU A 277 14.02 7.23 -10.30
CA GLU A 277 15.09 7.62 -11.22
C GLU A 277 14.61 8.49 -12.40
N THR A 278 13.30 8.48 -12.70
CA THR A 278 12.77 9.27 -13.81
C THR A 278 12.79 10.77 -13.50
N PRO A 279 13.09 11.63 -14.48
CA PRO A 279 13.03 13.09 -14.28
C PRO A 279 11.67 13.58 -13.79
N ALA A 280 10.57 12.96 -14.28
CA ALA A 280 9.22 13.33 -13.89
C ALA A 280 8.94 13.00 -12.41
N ALA A 281 9.31 11.81 -11.91
CA ALA A 281 9.14 11.46 -10.50
C ALA A 281 9.97 12.39 -9.58
N GLN A 282 11.22 12.69 -9.96
CA GLN A 282 12.08 13.60 -9.21
C GLN A 282 11.51 15.02 -9.16
N ALA A 283 11.02 15.53 -10.29
CA ALA A 283 10.37 16.85 -10.35
C ALA A 283 9.08 16.88 -9.51
N ALA A 284 8.28 15.82 -9.53
CA ALA A 284 7.06 15.71 -8.71
C ALA A 284 7.37 15.77 -7.21
N VAL A 285 8.37 15.02 -6.74
CA VAL A 285 8.81 15.07 -5.33
C VAL A 285 9.23 16.50 -4.96
N LYS A 286 10.08 17.14 -5.76
CA LYS A 286 10.56 18.52 -5.48
C LYS A 286 9.39 19.51 -5.46
N ARG A 287 8.45 19.39 -6.38
CA ARG A 287 7.29 20.27 -6.44
C ARG A 287 6.38 20.11 -5.22
N ILE A 288 6.16 18.89 -4.75
CA ILE A 288 5.42 18.64 -3.50
C ILE A 288 6.16 19.27 -2.31
N LEU A 289 7.47 19.03 -2.19
CA LEU A 289 8.27 19.59 -1.10
C LEU A 289 8.28 21.14 -1.10
N SER A 290 8.20 21.79 -2.25
CA SER A 290 8.18 23.24 -2.36
C SER A 290 6.95 23.90 -1.76
N THR A 291 5.86 23.16 -1.52
CA THR A 291 4.67 23.62 -0.79
C THR A 291 4.85 23.58 0.74
N GLY A 292 5.97 23.02 1.24
CA GLY A 292 6.18 22.75 2.66
C GLY A 292 5.62 21.39 3.13
N ALA A 293 4.95 20.63 2.24
CA ALA A 293 4.53 19.27 2.55
C ALA A 293 5.74 18.34 2.72
N VAL A 294 5.63 17.34 3.59
CA VAL A 294 6.66 16.33 3.81
C VAL A 294 6.34 15.07 3.01
N VAL A 295 7.33 14.48 2.33
CA VAL A 295 7.19 13.21 1.64
C VAL A 295 7.81 12.10 2.48
N ARG A 296 6.99 11.15 2.96
CA ARG A 296 7.40 9.97 3.72
C ARG A 296 7.18 8.72 2.88
N CYS A 297 8.23 7.89 2.77
CA CYS A 297 8.25 6.77 1.83
C CYS A 297 8.07 5.43 2.54
N GLN A 298 7.26 4.56 1.96
CA GLN A 298 6.97 3.25 2.52
C GLN A 298 6.74 2.21 1.41
N ALA A 299 7.06 0.95 1.70
CA ALA A 299 6.72 -0.19 0.86
C ALA A 299 6.78 -1.50 1.65
N PRO A 300 6.10 -2.58 1.21
CA PRO A 300 6.39 -3.91 1.71
C PRO A 300 7.60 -4.53 1.00
N VAL A 301 8.27 -5.45 1.69
CA VAL A 301 9.17 -6.41 1.05
C VAL A 301 8.32 -7.41 0.28
N VAL A 302 8.68 -7.63 -0.98
CA VAL A 302 7.89 -8.46 -1.90
C VAL A 302 8.85 -9.27 -2.77
N GLN A 303 8.70 -10.58 -2.77
CA GLN A 303 9.49 -11.46 -3.61
C GLN A 303 9.39 -11.05 -5.08
N HIS A 304 10.46 -11.23 -5.84
CA HIS A 304 10.59 -10.89 -7.26
C HIS A 304 10.60 -9.39 -7.60
N ILE A 305 10.40 -8.51 -6.64
CA ILE A 305 10.34 -7.05 -6.87
C ILE A 305 11.44 -6.32 -6.10
N ASN A 306 11.55 -6.58 -4.81
CA ASN A 306 12.50 -5.88 -3.94
C ASN A 306 13.03 -6.76 -2.78
N ASP A 307 13.12 -8.06 -3.01
CA ASP A 307 13.66 -9.06 -2.09
C ASP A 307 15.20 -9.12 -2.07
N ASP A 308 15.83 -7.99 -2.38
CA ASP A 308 17.27 -7.77 -2.41
C ASP A 308 17.63 -6.54 -1.58
N PRO A 309 18.63 -6.63 -0.65
CA PRO A 309 19.05 -5.51 0.19
C PRO A 309 19.58 -4.30 -0.59
N ASP A 310 20.22 -4.52 -1.74
CA ASP A 310 20.77 -3.43 -2.56
C ASP A 310 19.65 -2.56 -3.17
N ILE A 311 18.51 -3.15 -3.51
CA ILE A 311 17.33 -2.42 -3.97
C ILE A 311 16.85 -1.45 -2.90
N TRP A 312 16.77 -1.88 -1.64
CA TRP A 312 16.35 -1.04 -0.53
C TRP A 312 17.37 0.04 -0.21
N ALA A 313 18.65 -0.30 -0.17
CA ALA A 313 19.72 0.67 0.08
C ALA A 313 19.74 1.78 -0.98
N ARG A 314 19.63 1.42 -2.27
CA ARG A 314 19.53 2.37 -3.39
C ARG A 314 18.27 3.22 -3.28
N MET A 315 17.13 2.62 -2.96
CA MET A 315 15.87 3.32 -2.81
C MET A 315 15.90 4.34 -1.68
N TRP A 316 16.41 3.98 -0.48
CA TRP A 316 16.53 4.90 0.65
C TRP A 316 17.51 6.05 0.37
N LYS A 317 18.64 5.77 -0.28
CA LYS A 317 19.59 6.81 -0.72
C LYS A 317 18.94 7.77 -1.72
N ALA A 318 18.17 7.26 -2.69
CA ALA A 318 17.47 8.08 -3.68
C ALA A 318 16.38 8.95 -3.01
N GLN A 319 15.62 8.40 -2.06
CA GLN A 319 14.62 9.14 -1.29
C GLN A 319 15.24 10.32 -0.54
N VAL A 320 16.30 10.08 0.24
CA VAL A 320 16.99 11.14 1.01
C VAL A 320 17.62 12.19 0.07
N LYS A 321 18.22 11.76 -1.04
CA LYS A 321 18.76 12.69 -2.05
C LYS A 321 17.71 13.65 -2.60
N LEU A 322 16.45 13.22 -2.69
CA LEU A 322 15.33 14.03 -3.16
C LEU A 322 14.65 14.86 -2.05
N GLY A 323 15.09 14.72 -0.78
CA GLY A 323 14.47 15.37 0.37
C GLY A 323 13.27 14.60 0.95
N ALA A 324 13.02 13.39 0.49
CA ALA A 324 12.01 12.51 1.05
C ALA A 324 12.57 11.67 2.20
N ILE A 325 11.71 11.20 3.08
CA ILE A 325 12.07 10.51 4.32
C ILE A 325 11.72 9.03 4.20
N PRO A 326 12.68 8.09 4.26
CA PRO A 326 12.40 6.67 4.44
C PRO A 326 11.62 6.46 5.73
N TYR A 327 10.45 5.78 5.67
CA TYR A 327 9.54 5.78 6.81
C TYR A 327 9.16 4.38 7.30
N TYR A 328 8.72 3.50 6.40
CA TYR A 328 8.41 2.11 6.72
C TYR A 328 8.91 1.12 5.67
N MET A 329 9.46 0.00 6.16
CA MET A 329 9.59 -1.25 5.45
C MET A 329 8.58 -2.22 6.05
N PHE A 330 7.55 -2.59 5.30
CA PHE A 330 6.53 -3.53 5.77
C PHE A 330 6.85 -4.96 5.34
N VAL A 331 6.35 -5.92 6.10
CA VAL A 331 6.15 -7.30 5.61
C VAL A 331 4.91 -7.31 4.73
N ALA A 332 4.93 -8.05 3.61
CA ALA A 332 3.74 -8.21 2.76
C ALA A 332 2.62 -8.91 3.54
N ARG A 333 1.37 -8.50 3.31
CA ARG A 333 0.22 -9.09 3.99
C ARG A 333 -0.17 -10.43 3.37
N ASN A 334 -0.70 -11.32 4.20
CA ASN A 334 -1.21 -12.63 3.83
C ASN A 334 -2.55 -12.57 3.07
N THR A 335 -2.57 -11.93 1.91
CA THR A 335 -3.77 -11.75 1.07
C THR A 335 -3.40 -11.68 -0.41
N GLY A 336 -4.36 -12.00 -1.29
CA GLY A 336 -4.12 -12.05 -2.72
C GLY A 336 -3.15 -13.16 -3.09
N PRO A 337 -2.31 -12.99 -4.11
CA PRO A 337 -1.32 -13.98 -4.53
C PRO A 337 -0.10 -14.02 -3.58
N ASN A 338 -0.37 -14.20 -2.28
CA ASN A 338 0.64 -14.08 -1.25
C ASN A 338 1.75 -15.15 -1.37
N GLU A 339 1.45 -16.37 -1.80
CA GLU A 339 2.47 -17.41 -2.00
C GLU A 339 3.52 -17.01 -3.04
N TYR A 340 3.11 -16.27 -4.06
CA TYR A 340 4.03 -15.73 -5.07
C TYR A 340 4.90 -14.58 -4.53
N PHE A 341 4.39 -13.79 -3.57
CA PHE A 341 5.04 -12.57 -3.11
C PHE A 341 5.64 -12.64 -1.72
N ASN A 342 5.33 -13.65 -0.92
CA ASN A 342 5.80 -13.74 0.45
C ASN A 342 7.32 -13.92 0.53
N VAL A 343 7.90 -13.22 1.50
CA VAL A 343 9.29 -13.38 1.90
C VAL A 343 9.30 -13.79 3.37
N PRO A 344 9.95 -14.92 3.74
CA PRO A 344 10.04 -15.35 5.13
C PRO A 344 10.58 -14.26 6.05
N LEU A 345 10.10 -14.23 7.30
CA LEU A 345 10.45 -13.20 8.29
C LEU A 345 11.96 -13.14 8.56
N GLU A 346 12.64 -14.30 8.59
CA GLU A 346 14.11 -14.36 8.70
C GLU A 346 14.78 -13.65 7.52
N GLN A 347 14.37 -13.96 6.29
CA GLN A 347 14.93 -13.36 5.09
C GLN A 347 14.60 -11.85 5.03
N THR A 348 13.38 -11.48 5.38
CA THR A 348 12.94 -10.07 5.43
C THR A 348 13.79 -9.26 6.42
N LEU A 349 14.09 -9.82 7.59
CA LEU A 349 15.00 -9.19 8.56
C LEU A 349 16.42 -9.08 8.01
N ASN A 350 16.91 -10.12 7.33
CA ASN A 350 18.24 -10.09 6.71
C ASN A 350 18.34 -9.00 5.65
N ILE A 351 17.33 -8.90 4.74
CA ILE A 351 17.26 -7.83 3.72
C ILE A 351 17.32 -6.45 4.38
N PHE A 352 16.53 -6.23 5.43
CA PHE A 352 16.54 -4.98 6.18
C PHE A 352 17.91 -4.68 6.77
N THR A 353 18.51 -5.65 7.43
CA THR A 353 19.80 -5.50 8.11
C THR A 353 20.93 -5.21 7.14
N GLU A 354 20.99 -5.95 6.03
CA GLU A 354 22.03 -5.75 5.02
C GLU A 354 21.86 -4.41 4.27
N ALA A 355 20.62 -4.00 3.99
CA ALA A 355 20.35 -2.66 3.46
C ALA A 355 20.76 -1.55 4.43
N TYR A 356 20.49 -1.71 5.73
CA TYR A 356 20.85 -0.76 6.79
C TYR A 356 22.37 -0.55 6.90
N LYS A 357 23.18 -1.60 6.70
CA LYS A 357 24.64 -1.51 6.71
C LYS A 357 25.20 -0.63 5.59
N GLN A 358 24.47 -0.50 4.49
CA GLN A 358 24.92 0.20 3.28
C GLN A 358 24.57 1.69 3.26
N VAL A 359 23.86 2.21 4.27
CA VAL A 359 23.32 3.57 4.25
C VAL A 359 23.73 4.40 5.45
N SER A 360 23.74 5.73 5.27
CA SER A 360 24.02 6.69 6.34
C SER A 360 22.89 6.82 7.35
N GLY A 361 23.15 7.47 8.49
CA GLY A 361 22.13 7.75 9.52
C GLY A 361 20.89 8.46 9.01
N LEU A 362 21.01 9.36 8.01
CA LEU A 362 19.86 10.06 7.41
C LEU A 362 18.91 9.10 6.68
N CYS A 363 19.40 7.99 6.15
CA CYS A 363 18.58 6.97 5.52
C CYS A 363 17.98 5.99 6.55
N ARG A 364 18.55 5.91 7.77
CA ARG A 364 18.15 4.98 8.84
C ARG A 364 16.94 5.46 9.66
N THR A 365 16.08 6.28 9.07
CA THR A 365 14.82 6.71 9.67
C THR A 365 13.68 5.70 9.47
N VAL A 366 13.91 4.72 8.59
CA VAL A 366 12.92 3.69 8.26
C VAL A 366 12.70 2.75 9.45
N ARG A 367 11.42 2.48 9.76
CA ARG A 367 10.98 1.52 10.76
C ARG A 367 10.61 0.20 10.10
N GLY A 368 11.16 -0.89 10.60
CA GLY A 368 10.86 -2.22 10.02
C GLY A 368 11.90 -3.28 10.34
N PRO A 369 11.70 -4.49 9.79
CA PRO A 369 10.49 -4.93 9.07
C PRO A 369 9.25 -4.93 9.96
N SER A 370 8.12 -4.43 9.46
CA SER A 370 6.92 -4.20 10.27
C SER A 370 5.70 -4.93 9.72
N MET A 371 5.02 -5.67 10.58
CA MET A 371 3.73 -6.30 10.31
C MET A 371 2.60 -5.44 10.87
N SER A 372 1.61 -5.07 10.04
CA SER A 372 0.37 -4.46 10.51
C SER A 372 -0.66 -5.56 10.81
N ALA A 373 -0.45 -6.29 11.91
CA ALA A 373 -1.28 -7.40 12.33
C ALA A 373 -2.52 -6.96 13.12
N THR A 374 -3.41 -7.90 13.47
CA THR A 374 -4.65 -7.62 14.21
C THR A 374 -4.41 -6.89 15.54
N PRO A 375 -3.52 -7.33 16.45
CA PRO A 375 -3.31 -6.67 17.74
C PRO A 375 -2.59 -5.32 17.61
N GLY A 376 -1.81 -5.11 16.54
CA GLY A 376 -1.04 -3.88 16.39
C GLY A 376 -0.03 -3.92 15.28
N LYS A 377 0.89 -2.97 15.32
CA LYS A 377 2.01 -2.88 14.41
C LYS A 377 3.26 -3.41 15.11
N VAL A 378 3.73 -4.57 14.64
CA VAL A 378 4.85 -5.31 15.23
C VAL A 378 6.09 -5.22 14.35
N ILE A 379 7.24 -4.85 14.89
CA ILE A 379 8.52 -4.94 14.19
C ILE A 379 9.29 -6.19 14.61
N ILE A 380 10.07 -6.73 13.68
CA ILE A 380 11.07 -7.76 13.95
C ILE A 380 12.34 -7.05 14.37
N SER A 381 12.66 -7.11 15.67
CA SER A 381 13.83 -6.45 16.25
C SER A 381 15.11 -7.24 16.04
N GLY A 382 15.01 -8.56 15.93
CA GLY A 382 16.16 -9.44 15.74
C GLY A 382 15.82 -10.91 15.86
N ILE A 383 16.82 -11.74 15.60
CA ILE A 383 16.82 -13.18 15.89
C ILE A 383 18.00 -13.42 16.87
N THR A 384 17.73 -14.14 17.94
CA THR A 384 18.75 -14.44 18.96
C THR A 384 18.47 -15.80 19.58
N GLU A 385 19.42 -16.27 20.42
CA GLU A 385 19.25 -17.47 21.24
C GLU A 385 19.14 -17.06 22.70
N ILE A 386 18.12 -17.55 23.40
CA ILE A 386 17.88 -17.30 24.83
C ILE A 386 17.57 -18.63 25.48
N CYS A 387 18.33 -18.99 26.53
CA CYS A 387 18.18 -20.26 27.26
C CYS A 387 18.20 -21.50 26.34
N GLY A 388 19.01 -21.48 25.28
CA GLY A 388 19.11 -22.57 24.31
C GLY A 388 17.98 -22.66 23.28
N GLU A 389 17.03 -21.71 23.28
CA GLU A 389 15.97 -21.60 22.29
C GLU A 389 16.24 -20.45 21.32
N LYS A 390 16.28 -20.75 20.00
CA LYS A 390 16.37 -19.73 18.96
C LYS A 390 15.01 -19.04 18.79
N VAL A 391 14.98 -17.72 18.88
CA VAL A 391 13.74 -16.94 18.90
C VAL A 391 13.79 -15.70 18.00
N PHE A 392 12.63 -15.26 17.53
CA PHE A 392 12.42 -13.90 17.07
C PHE A 392 12.17 -12.98 18.26
N ALA A 393 12.91 -11.88 18.36
CA ALA A 393 12.60 -10.76 19.25
C ALA A 393 11.69 -9.79 18.50
N LEU A 394 10.47 -9.62 18.97
CA LEU A 394 9.42 -8.82 18.38
C LEU A 394 9.05 -7.66 19.31
N LYS A 395 8.58 -6.55 18.74
CA LYS A 395 8.17 -5.39 19.53
C LYS A 395 6.96 -4.69 18.92
N PHE A 396 5.97 -4.34 19.73
CA PHE A 396 4.92 -3.43 19.34
C PHE A 396 5.45 -2.00 19.20
N ILE A 397 5.17 -1.35 18.07
CA ILE A 397 5.44 0.08 17.84
C ILE A 397 4.16 0.92 17.82
N GLN A 398 3.02 0.28 17.63
CA GLN A 398 1.66 0.77 17.84
C GLN A 398 0.77 -0.44 18.13
N SER A 399 -0.21 -0.30 19.00
CA SER A 399 -1.10 -1.40 19.40
C SER A 399 -2.51 -0.89 19.67
N ARG A 400 -3.50 -1.81 19.67
CA ARG A 400 -4.88 -1.50 20.06
C ARG A 400 -4.97 -1.14 21.53
N ASN A 401 -4.24 -1.84 22.38
CA ASN A 401 -4.07 -1.49 23.77
C ASN A 401 -2.78 -0.66 23.91
N PRO A 402 -2.84 0.63 24.27
CA PRO A 402 -1.69 1.51 24.41
C PRO A 402 -0.59 0.95 25.32
N GLU A 403 -0.96 0.17 26.35
CA GLU A 403 -0.03 -0.45 27.31
C GLU A 403 0.94 -1.46 26.66
N TRP A 404 0.59 -2.01 25.48
CA TRP A 404 1.49 -2.91 24.75
C TRP A 404 2.55 -2.17 23.95
N THR A 405 2.44 -0.85 23.81
CA THR A 405 3.38 -0.06 23.02
C THR A 405 4.79 -0.14 23.60
N ASN A 406 5.77 -0.45 22.75
CA ASN A 406 7.16 -0.74 23.09
C ASN A 406 7.40 -2.07 23.87
N GLN A 407 6.37 -2.83 24.18
CA GLN A 407 6.55 -4.14 24.80
C GLN A 407 7.25 -5.09 23.83
N ILE A 408 8.32 -5.73 24.34
CA ILE A 408 9.08 -6.77 23.63
C ILE A 408 8.49 -8.12 24.00
N PHE A 409 8.36 -9.00 23.01
CA PHE A 409 7.95 -10.38 23.20
C PHE A 409 8.72 -11.31 22.28
N PHE A 410 8.68 -12.60 22.56
CA PHE A 410 9.47 -13.58 21.86
C PHE A 410 8.59 -14.66 21.24
N ALA A 411 8.92 -14.99 19.99
CA ALA A 411 8.30 -16.11 19.28
C ALA A 411 9.37 -17.14 18.94
N ARG A 412 9.00 -18.42 18.94
CA ARG A 412 9.88 -19.50 18.46
C ARG A 412 10.31 -19.21 17.04
N PHE A 413 11.58 -19.47 16.78
CA PHE A 413 12.11 -19.32 15.45
C PHE A 413 11.46 -20.34 14.50
N ASP A 414 10.86 -19.83 13.43
CA ASP A 414 10.37 -20.62 12.30
C ASP A 414 10.93 -20.01 11.00
N LYS A 415 11.75 -20.78 10.30
CA LYS A 415 12.41 -20.36 9.05
C LYS A 415 11.42 -20.05 7.94
N LYS A 416 10.22 -20.65 7.98
CA LYS A 416 9.20 -20.53 6.92
C LYS A 416 8.14 -19.46 7.20
N ALA A 417 7.99 -19.06 8.46
CA ALA A 417 6.97 -18.10 8.84
C ALA A 417 7.10 -16.78 8.06
N CYS A 418 6.00 -16.34 7.49
CA CYS A 418 5.87 -15.10 6.72
C CYS A 418 5.03 -14.03 7.41
N TRP A 419 4.27 -14.40 8.47
CA TRP A 419 3.38 -13.49 9.17
C TRP A 419 3.24 -13.83 10.66
N LEU A 420 2.78 -12.85 11.48
CA LEU A 420 2.69 -12.98 12.93
C LEU A 420 1.84 -14.17 13.40
N ASN A 421 0.72 -14.46 12.74
CA ASN A 421 -0.17 -15.56 13.13
C ASN A 421 0.36 -16.96 12.81
N GLU A 422 1.46 -17.06 12.10
CA GLU A 422 2.18 -18.32 11.84
C GLU A 422 3.19 -18.62 12.94
N LEU A 423 3.51 -17.64 13.78
CA LEU A 423 4.47 -17.77 14.88
C LEU A 423 3.79 -18.34 16.13
N LYS A 424 4.60 -19.04 16.95
CA LYS A 424 4.22 -19.56 18.26
C LYS A 424 5.02 -18.87 19.34
N PRO A 425 4.46 -18.66 20.56
CA PRO A 425 5.20 -18.13 21.68
C PRO A 425 6.44 -18.96 21.99
N ALA A 426 7.49 -18.31 22.48
CA ALA A 426 8.72 -18.96 22.97
C ALA A 426 8.59 -19.41 24.43
N PHE A 427 9.59 -20.13 24.93
CA PHE A 427 9.79 -20.49 26.34
C PHE A 427 8.66 -21.29 26.99
N GLY A 428 7.95 -22.09 26.18
CA GLY A 428 6.89 -22.96 26.69
C GLY A 428 5.55 -22.29 26.93
N GLU A 429 5.43 -20.98 26.65
CA GLU A 429 4.15 -20.27 26.70
C GLU A 429 3.16 -20.86 25.70
N LYS A 430 1.89 -20.93 26.11
CA LYS A 430 0.82 -21.48 25.26
C LYS A 430 0.31 -20.48 24.24
N GLU A 431 0.16 -19.23 24.67
CA GLU A 431 -0.40 -18.14 23.87
C GLU A 431 0.42 -16.85 24.06
N PHE A 432 0.32 -15.94 23.11
CA PHE A 432 0.86 -14.60 23.28
C PHE A 432 -0.05 -13.80 24.22
N PHE A 433 0.52 -12.94 25.05
CA PHE A 433 -0.21 -12.11 26.02
C PHE A 433 -1.33 -11.26 25.40
N PHE A 434 -1.27 -10.96 24.10
CA PHE A 434 -2.28 -10.20 23.40
C PHE A 434 -3.42 -11.05 22.83
N ASN A 435 -3.37 -12.37 22.94
CA ASN A 435 -4.47 -13.30 22.58
C ASN A 435 -5.41 -13.56 23.75
N GLU A 436 -4.95 -13.37 25.00
CA GLU A 436 -5.73 -13.63 26.22
C GLU A 436 -6.86 -12.61 26.47
N GLN A 437 -6.91 -11.53 25.64
CA GLN A 437 -7.88 -10.43 25.81
C GLN A 437 -8.83 -10.30 24.62
N ASP A 438 -9.35 -11.41 24.08
CA ASP A 438 -10.38 -11.38 23.01
C ASP A 438 -11.77 -10.86 23.47
N ASP A 439 -11.87 -10.28 24.67
CA ASP A 439 -13.05 -9.55 25.16
C ASP A 439 -13.00 -8.05 24.84
N PHE A 440 -12.57 -7.67 23.62
CA PHE A 440 -12.74 -6.30 23.15
C PHE A 440 -14.21 -6.08 22.72
N THR A 441 -15.12 -6.07 23.67
CA THR A 441 -16.40 -5.40 23.50
C THR A 441 -16.12 -3.90 23.48
N CYS A 442 -16.36 -3.26 22.34
CA CYS A 442 -16.38 -1.81 22.24
C CYS A 442 -17.38 -1.26 23.28
N SER A 443 -16.88 -0.63 24.33
CA SER A 443 -17.68 0.23 25.20
C SER A 443 -17.87 1.61 24.56
#